data_088a974300f9eee1dd6c49faf003d112
#
_entry.id   088a974300f9eee1dd6c49faf003d112
#
_cell.length_a   1.000
_cell.length_b   1.000
_cell.length_c   1.000
_cell.angle_alpha   90.00
_cell.angle_beta   90.00
_cell.angle_gamma   90.00
#
_symmetry.space_group_name_H-M   'P 1'
#
loop_
_entity.id
_entity.type
_entity.pdbx_description
1 polymer ?
#
loop_
_entity_poly.entity_id
_entity_poly.type
_entity_poly.pdbx_seq_one_letter_code
_entity_poly.pdbx_strand_id
1 'polypeptide(L)'
;MAYQAPQHALLARHAFVRMAMMMLVLLVGMRTQRVFAQQDVAFLHYWRMETQWNPAAVGQSPQLSIQGAVQTHAMGYEQAGSTMWAGADMAFAMGNTQHGVGAMFLNDNIGLFSHKRFSLQYAYHQPWKGATLAFGVQADMLQESIDGSKADLGNKSDPAFPSALVNGSAFDLTIGSYYQRKALRLSASYHHLAAPTVRLGETHELPIRGVLNVGTQYNIRTSSPLFTIIPSAMLRSDFTDYRIDVTLRGQYSFENRLIFGGINYAPQRSVALFVGGTLQGIDISYGYEAYTSGLGLGAGQHEIVLAYRLPLDLGRKQRNLHKSVRWL
;
A
#
# COMPACT_ATOMS: atom_id res chain seq x y z
N MET A 1 19.51 -35.43 33.37
CA MET A 1 18.64 -34.23 33.32
C MET A 1 18.12 -34.10 31.90
N ALA A 2 16.85 -34.46 31.68
CA ALA A 2 16.20 -34.38 30.37
C ALA A 2 15.74 -32.94 30.13
N TYR A 3 16.21 -32.33 29.05
CA TYR A 3 15.81 -30.97 28.62
C TYR A 3 14.41 -31.03 28.04
N GLN A 4 13.42 -30.57 28.81
CA GLN A 4 12.05 -30.38 28.29
C GLN A 4 12.03 -29.11 27.44
N ALA A 5 11.92 -29.25 26.12
CA ALA A 5 11.67 -28.13 25.22
C ALA A 5 10.32 -27.46 25.59
N PRO A 6 10.23 -26.13 25.61
CA PRO A 6 9.03 -25.42 26.04
C PRO A 6 7.86 -25.72 25.08
N GLN A 7 6.76 -26.22 25.61
CA GLN A 7 5.51 -26.59 24.87
C GLN A 7 4.98 -25.46 23.98
N HIS A 8 5.30 -24.20 24.30
CA HIS A 8 4.94 -23.04 23.48
C HIS A 8 5.63 -22.98 22.11
N ALA A 9 6.84 -23.57 21.98
CA ALA A 9 7.54 -23.62 20.68
C ALA A 9 6.92 -24.64 19.73
N LEU A 10 6.40 -25.75 20.26
CA LEU A 10 5.69 -26.78 19.48
C LEU A 10 4.34 -26.26 18.97
N LEU A 11 3.58 -25.56 19.80
CA LEU A 11 2.27 -24.98 19.41
C LEU A 11 2.43 -23.90 18.33
N ALA A 12 3.47 -23.06 18.44
CA ALA A 12 3.78 -22.05 17.43
C ALA A 12 4.17 -22.70 16.09
N ARG A 13 4.92 -23.80 16.12
CA ARG A 13 5.33 -24.56 14.94
C ARG A 13 4.15 -25.21 14.23
N HIS A 14 3.21 -25.79 14.99
CA HIS A 14 2.00 -26.38 14.41
C HIS A 14 1.03 -25.31 13.83
N ALA A 15 0.91 -24.16 14.46
CA ALA A 15 0.12 -23.04 13.93
C ALA A 15 0.73 -22.52 12.61
N PHE A 16 2.04 -22.40 12.54
CA PHE A 16 2.76 -21.99 11.33
C PHE A 16 2.59 -22.99 10.18
N VAL A 17 2.74 -24.30 10.46
CA VAL A 17 2.55 -25.36 9.46
C VAL A 17 1.10 -25.40 8.95
N ARG A 18 0.11 -25.24 9.82
CA ARG A 18 -1.31 -25.18 9.42
C ARG A 18 -1.61 -23.94 8.56
N MET A 19 -1.05 -22.80 8.90
CA MET A 19 -1.20 -21.56 8.14
C MET A 19 -0.50 -21.66 6.77
N ALA A 20 0.70 -22.25 6.70
CA ALA A 20 1.42 -22.51 5.46
C ALA A 20 0.67 -23.53 4.58
N MET A 21 0.08 -24.57 5.16
CA MET A 21 -0.73 -25.56 4.45
C MET A 21 -2.06 -24.98 3.95
N MET A 22 -2.72 -24.12 4.73
CA MET A 22 -3.91 -23.39 4.27
C MET A 22 -3.60 -22.43 3.14
N MET A 23 -2.45 -21.77 3.20
CA MET A 23 -1.96 -20.89 2.15
C MET A 23 -1.63 -21.66 0.87
N LEU A 24 -1.03 -22.85 0.99
CA LEU A 24 -0.73 -23.75 -0.13
C LEU A 24 -2.01 -24.29 -0.80
N VAL A 25 -3.03 -24.64 -0.02
CA VAL A 25 -4.32 -25.11 -0.53
C VAL A 25 -5.07 -23.99 -1.27
N LEU A 26 -5.00 -22.75 -0.78
CA LEU A 26 -5.54 -21.58 -1.47
C LEU A 26 -4.81 -21.31 -2.81
N LEU A 27 -3.49 -21.51 -2.87
CA LEU A 27 -2.69 -21.33 -4.08
C LEU A 27 -2.96 -22.39 -5.16
N VAL A 28 -3.29 -23.63 -4.78
CA VAL A 28 -3.53 -24.76 -5.71
C VAL A 28 -4.95 -24.77 -6.28
N GLY A 29 -5.93 -24.15 -5.58
CA GLY A 29 -7.34 -24.17 -5.96
C GLY A 29 -7.78 -23.17 -7.03
N MET A 30 -6.89 -22.28 -7.48
CA MET A 30 -7.24 -21.15 -8.34
C MET A 30 -7.14 -21.47 -9.84
N ARG A 31 -8.27 -21.56 -10.49
CA ARG A 31 -8.36 -21.71 -11.95
C ARG A 31 -8.17 -20.36 -12.65
N THR A 32 -7.39 -20.35 -13.73
CA THR A 32 -7.16 -19.18 -14.59
C THR A 32 -8.45 -18.75 -15.29
N GLN A 33 -8.88 -17.52 -15.03
CA GLN A 33 -9.90 -16.85 -15.85
C GLN A 33 -9.26 -15.73 -16.67
N ARG A 34 -9.80 -15.48 -17.86
CA ARG A 34 -9.30 -14.46 -18.80
C ARG A 34 -9.55 -13.07 -18.22
N VAL A 35 -8.51 -12.24 -18.27
CA VAL A 35 -8.43 -10.94 -17.61
C VAL A 35 -8.97 -9.84 -18.50
N PHE A 36 -9.96 -9.13 -18.02
CA PHE A 36 -10.25 -7.74 -18.34
C PHE A 36 -10.38 -7.03 -16.99
N ALA A 37 -9.33 -6.46 -16.48
CA ALA A 37 -9.36 -5.81 -15.18
C ALA A 37 -8.75 -4.43 -15.25
N GLN A 38 -9.52 -3.42 -14.92
CA GLN A 38 -9.00 -2.19 -14.35
C GLN A 38 -8.54 -2.54 -12.93
N GLN A 39 -7.26 -2.79 -12.74
CA GLN A 39 -6.71 -2.98 -11.40
C GLN A 39 -6.17 -1.64 -10.90
N ASP A 40 -6.51 -1.32 -9.66
CA ASP A 40 -5.84 -0.26 -8.90
C ASP A 40 -4.33 -0.49 -8.91
N VAL A 41 -3.57 0.61 -8.83
CA VAL A 41 -2.10 0.58 -8.82
C VAL A 41 -1.58 -0.35 -7.72
N ALA A 42 -0.69 -1.26 -8.13
CA ALA A 42 -0.07 -2.23 -7.24
C ALA A 42 1.41 -1.88 -7.05
N PHE A 43 1.78 -1.41 -5.87
CA PHE A 43 3.16 -1.18 -5.48
C PHE A 43 3.81 -2.46 -4.93
N LEU A 44 5.08 -2.69 -5.26
CA LEU A 44 5.88 -3.78 -4.72
C LEU A 44 6.08 -3.63 -3.21
N HIS A 45 6.32 -2.40 -2.73
CA HIS A 45 6.49 -2.09 -1.31
C HIS A 45 5.16 -1.82 -0.58
N TYR A 46 4.06 -2.53 -0.92
CA TYR A 46 2.72 -2.36 -0.34
C TYR A 46 2.71 -2.40 1.20
N TRP A 47 3.60 -3.20 1.79
CA TRP A 47 3.76 -3.35 3.24
C TRP A 47 4.36 -2.11 3.91
N ARG A 48 5.03 -1.24 3.15
CA ARG A 48 5.60 0.03 3.62
C ARG A 48 4.66 1.20 3.37
N MET A 49 3.89 1.12 2.31
CA MET A 49 2.98 2.15 1.82
C MET A 49 1.52 1.82 2.18
N GLU A 50 1.29 1.33 3.41
CA GLU A 50 -0.04 0.85 3.81
C GLU A 50 -1.11 1.95 3.71
N THR A 51 -0.76 3.23 3.97
CA THR A 51 -1.66 4.38 3.84
C THR A 51 -2.12 4.63 2.39
N GLN A 52 -1.39 4.11 1.39
CA GLN A 52 -1.78 4.22 -0.02
C GLN A 52 -3.05 3.41 -0.33
N TRP A 53 -3.22 2.26 0.31
CA TRP A 53 -4.31 1.34 0.02
C TRP A 53 -5.27 1.11 1.19
N ASN A 54 -4.94 1.54 2.41
CA ASN A 54 -5.80 1.38 3.59
C ASN A 54 -5.84 2.66 4.44
N PRO A 55 -6.94 3.40 4.43
CA PRO A 55 -7.06 4.62 5.22
C PRO A 55 -6.99 4.38 6.74
N ALA A 56 -7.26 3.17 7.24
CA ALA A 56 -7.11 2.85 8.65
C ALA A 56 -5.63 2.85 9.11
N ALA A 57 -4.68 2.88 8.18
CA ALA A 57 -3.25 2.93 8.47
C ALA A 57 -2.72 4.35 8.74
N VAL A 58 -3.48 5.41 8.48
CA VAL A 58 -3.06 6.79 8.75
C VAL A 58 -2.91 7.03 10.26
N GLY A 59 -1.88 7.77 10.64
CA GLY A 59 -1.66 8.14 12.04
C GLY A 59 -1.21 6.97 12.93
N GLN A 60 -0.60 5.93 12.40
CA GLN A 60 0.01 4.87 13.21
C GLN A 60 1.21 5.36 14.02
N SER A 61 1.91 6.38 13.53
CA SER A 61 3.03 7.01 14.19
C SER A 61 2.63 8.38 14.75
N PRO A 62 3.12 8.78 15.94
CA PRO A 62 2.92 10.14 16.45
C PRO A 62 3.72 11.19 15.67
N GLN A 63 4.60 10.77 14.77
CA GLN A 63 5.40 11.64 13.92
C GLN A 63 4.63 11.97 12.64
N LEU A 64 4.88 13.14 12.06
CA LEU A 64 4.47 13.40 10.68
C LEU A 64 5.28 12.49 9.75
N SER A 65 4.59 11.61 9.06
CA SER A 65 5.16 10.71 8.06
C SER A 65 4.94 11.33 6.67
N ILE A 66 6.00 11.48 5.91
CA ILE A 66 5.95 11.93 4.52
C ILE A 66 6.55 10.81 3.69
N GLN A 67 5.82 10.36 2.68
CA GLN A 67 6.24 9.24 1.84
C GLN A 67 6.02 9.58 0.37
N GLY A 68 6.85 9.01 -0.48
CA GLY A 68 6.69 9.10 -1.93
C GLY A 68 7.21 7.84 -2.62
N ALA A 69 6.60 7.51 -3.74
CA ALA A 69 7.03 6.40 -4.59
C ALA A 69 6.95 6.78 -6.06
N VAL A 70 7.88 6.27 -6.82
CA VAL A 70 7.88 6.31 -8.28
C VAL A 70 8.07 4.90 -8.79
N GLN A 71 7.22 4.51 -9.74
CA GLN A 71 7.23 3.22 -10.38
C GLN A 71 7.25 3.42 -11.89
N THR A 72 8.13 2.71 -12.59
CA THR A 72 8.20 2.72 -14.06
C THR A 72 7.89 1.33 -14.58
N HIS A 73 6.95 1.23 -15.49
CA HIS A 73 6.49 -0.03 -16.06
C HIS A 73 7.16 -0.31 -17.40
N ALA A 74 7.42 -1.58 -17.70
CA ALA A 74 7.80 -2.07 -19.01
C ALA A 74 8.88 -1.23 -19.72
N MET A 75 9.99 -0.94 -19.04
CA MET A 75 11.11 -0.19 -19.62
C MET A 75 11.59 -0.84 -20.93
N GLY A 76 11.74 0.00 -21.97
CA GLY A 76 12.13 -0.43 -23.32
C GLY A 76 10.98 -0.53 -24.32
N TYR A 77 9.72 -0.35 -23.88
CA TYR A 77 8.59 -0.23 -24.78
C TYR A 77 8.22 1.25 -24.99
N GLU A 78 7.82 1.59 -26.22
CA GLU A 78 7.21 2.89 -26.49
C GLU A 78 5.94 3.04 -25.65
N GLN A 79 5.76 4.22 -25.02
CA GLN A 79 4.66 4.51 -24.09
C GLN A 79 4.68 3.66 -22.79
N ALA A 80 5.88 3.26 -22.31
CA ALA A 80 6.05 2.66 -21.00
C ALA A 80 5.37 3.53 -19.94
N GLY A 81 4.60 2.89 -19.05
CA GLY A 81 3.83 3.58 -18.02
C GLY A 81 4.70 4.08 -16.86
N SER A 82 4.19 5.04 -16.13
CA SER A 82 4.80 5.52 -14.89
C SER A 82 3.74 5.86 -13.87
N THR A 83 3.98 5.45 -12.63
CA THR A 83 3.13 5.76 -11.49
C THR A 83 3.92 6.58 -10.49
N MET A 84 3.34 7.67 -10.02
CA MET A 84 3.86 8.49 -8.93
C MET A 84 2.84 8.54 -7.80
N TRP A 85 3.30 8.36 -6.59
CA TRP A 85 2.49 8.51 -5.40
C TRP A 85 3.23 9.35 -4.37
N ALA A 86 2.50 10.23 -3.69
CA ALA A 86 2.99 10.99 -2.55
C ALA A 86 1.89 11.06 -1.49
N GLY A 87 2.27 10.88 -0.24
CA GLY A 87 1.34 10.94 0.90
C GLY A 87 2.01 11.50 2.14
N ALA A 88 1.19 12.11 2.98
CA ALA A 88 1.59 12.55 4.30
C ALA A 88 0.49 12.21 5.30
N ASP A 89 0.88 11.73 6.47
CA ASP A 89 -0.04 11.41 7.55
C ASP A 89 0.55 11.74 8.92
N MET A 90 -0.32 11.99 9.87
CA MET A 90 0.05 12.27 11.23
C MET A 90 -1.00 11.77 12.22
N ALA A 91 -0.56 11.44 13.43
CA ALA A 91 -1.46 11.14 14.53
C ALA A 91 -1.72 12.38 15.41
N PHE A 92 -2.89 12.40 16.01
CA PHE A 92 -3.22 13.31 17.10
C PHE A 92 -4.07 12.60 18.15
N ALA A 93 -3.99 13.06 19.39
CA ALA A 93 -4.78 12.50 20.47
C ALA A 93 -6.06 13.36 20.67
N MET A 94 -7.20 12.70 20.81
CA MET A 94 -8.45 13.33 21.21
C MET A 94 -9.10 12.51 22.31
N GLY A 95 -9.13 13.06 23.52
CA GLY A 95 -9.48 12.29 24.72
C GLY A 95 -8.44 11.20 24.99
N ASN A 96 -8.89 9.96 25.18
CA ASN A 96 -8.05 8.79 25.45
C ASN A 96 -7.80 7.94 24.20
N THR A 97 -8.11 8.45 23.02
CA THR A 97 -7.99 7.72 21.76
C THR A 97 -7.02 8.42 20.82
N GLN A 98 -6.39 7.64 19.97
CA GLN A 98 -5.52 8.13 18.92
C GLN A 98 -6.31 8.22 17.62
N HIS A 99 -6.11 9.31 16.91
CA HIS A 99 -6.71 9.58 15.60
C HIS A 99 -5.61 9.83 14.60
N GLY A 100 -5.88 9.53 13.34
CA GLY A 100 -4.99 9.80 12.21
C GLY A 100 -5.68 10.67 11.18
N VAL A 101 -4.92 11.57 10.58
CA VAL A 101 -5.30 12.30 9.37
C VAL A 101 -4.21 12.17 8.34
N GLY A 102 -4.59 12.13 7.08
CA GLY A 102 -3.65 12.03 5.98
C GLY A 102 -4.21 12.66 4.71
N ALA A 103 -3.28 12.96 3.82
CA ALA A 103 -3.58 13.37 2.46
C ALA A 103 -2.62 12.68 1.50
N MET A 104 -3.10 12.32 0.32
CA MET A 104 -2.25 11.71 -0.70
C MET A 104 -2.65 12.15 -2.10
N PHE A 105 -1.69 12.02 -3.00
CA PHE A 105 -1.83 12.20 -4.43
C PHE A 105 -1.25 10.99 -5.15
N LEU A 106 -1.97 10.48 -6.13
CA LEU A 106 -1.55 9.44 -7.05
C LEU A 106 -1.68 9.99 -8.48
N ASN A 107 -0.69 9.71 -9.31
CA ASN A 107 -0.74 9.93 -10.75
C ASN A 107 -0.21 8.68 -11.45
N ASP A 108 -1.06 8.02 -12.20
CA ASP A 108 -0.75 6.81 -12.93
C ASP A 108 -0.97 7.05 -14.42
N ASN A 109 0.08 6.88 -15.21
CA ASN A 109 0.05 7.07 -16.66
C ASN A 109 0.44 5.75 -17.33
N ILE A 110 -0.47 5.16 -18.07
CA ILE A 110 -0.26 3.90 -18.79
C ILE A 110 -0.77 4.06 -20.21
N GLY A 111 0.16 4.11 -21.17
CA GLY A 111 -0.20 4.30 -22.58
C GLY A 111 -0.93 5.61 -22.82
N LEU A 112 -2.18 5.51 -23.24
CA LEU A 112 -3.05 6.66 -23.54
C LEU A 112 -3.85 7.14 -22.33
N PHE A 113 -3.84 6.37 -21.24
CA PHE A 113 -4.64 6.61 -20.04
C PHE A 113 -3.83 7.33 -18.99
N SER A 114 -4.46 8.31 -18.33
CA SER A 114 -3.93 8.96 -17.15
C SER A 114 -5.00 8.97 -16.06
N HIS A 115 -4.65 8.36 -14.93
CA HIS A 115 -5.47 8.31 -13.74
C HIS A 115 -4.82 9.14 -12.64
N LYS A 116 -5.54 10.15 -12.10
CA LYS A 116 -5.09 10.96 -10.97
C LYS A 116 -6.09 10.84 -9.84
N ARG A 117 -5.58 10.71 -8.62
CA ARG A 117 -6.40 10.61 -7.42
C ARG A 117 -5.84 11.53 -6.33
N PHE A 118 -6.68 12.44 -5.84
CA PHE A 118 -6.43 13.22 -4.63
C PHE A 118 -7.29 12.65 -3.51
N SER A 119 -6.69 12.40 -2.36
CA SER A 119 -7.39 11.77 -1.25
C SER A 119 -7.15 12.49 0.05
N LEU A 120 -8.21 12.57 0.87
CA LEU A 120 -8.15 12.94 2.27
C LEU A 120 -8.56 11.75 3.11
N GLN A 121 -7.79 11.48 4.16
CA GLN A 121 -7.93 10.28 4.97
C GLN A 121 -8.12 10.63 6.44
N TYR A 122 -8.93 9.84 7.11
CA TYR A 122 -9.11 9.89 8.55
C TYR A 122 -9.17 8.47 9.11
N ALA A 123 -8.52 8.25 10.27
CA ALA A 123 -8.55 6.99 10.99
C ALA A 123 -8.82 7.19 12.49
N TYR A 124 -9.53 6.25 13.06
CA TYR A 124 -9.78 6.11 14.49
C TYR A 124 -9.10 4.85 15.01
N HIS A 125 -8.20 5.00 16.00
CA HIS A 125 -7.44 3.91 16.57
C HIS A 125 -7.93 3.60 17.98
N GLN A 126 -8.46 2.41 18.19
CA GLN A 126 -9.01 1.93 19.46
C GLN A 126 -8.11 0.85 20.05
N PRO A 127 -7.49 1.09 21.21
CA PRO A 127 -6.89 0.01 22.00
C PRO A 127 -7.95 -1.00 22.45
N TRP A 128 -7.73 -2.29 22.23
CA TRP A 128 -8.68 -3.34 22.56
C TRP A 128 -7.99 -4.61 23.03
N LYS A 129 -8.08 -4.94 24.33
CA LYS A 129 -7.59 -6.20 24.93
C LYS A 129 -6.12 -6.54 24.54
N GLY A 130 -5.22 -5.55 24.55
CA GLY A 130 -3.80 -5.73 24.18
C GLY A 130 -3.54 -5.82 22.68
N ALA A 131 -4.52 -5.45 21.88
CA ALA A 131 -4.43 -5.21 20.45
C ALA A 131 -4.77 -3.75 20.12
N THR A 132 -4.53 -3.32 18.90
CA THR A 132 -5.04 -2.08 18.34
C THR A 132 -5.97 -2.42 17.19
N LEU A 133 -7.20 -1.91 17.23
CA LEU A 133 -8.15 -1.88 16.12
C LEU A 133 -8.16 -0.48 15.54
N ALA A 134 -8.18 -0.34 14.24
CA ALA A 134 -8.40 0.94 13.60
C ALA A 134 -9.44 0.82 12.49
N PHE A 135 -10.18 1.89 12.30
CA PHE A 135 -11.14 2.08 11.22
C PHE A 135 -10.82 3.38 10.51
N GLY A 136 -10.81 3.34 9.19
CA GLY A 136 -10.48 4.50 8.38
C GLY A 136 -11.50 4.75 7.30
N VAL A 137 -11.63 6.02 6.94
CA VAL A 137 -12.41 6.49 5.80
C VAL A 137 -11.54 7.40 4.95
N GLN A 138 -11.78 7.40 3.66
CA GLN A 138 -11.07 8.22 2.70
C GLN A 138 -12.08 8.79 1.71
N ALA A 139 -11.92 10.06 1.42
CA ALA A 139 -12.64 10.76 0.37
C ALA A 139 -11.68 11.01 -0.79
N ASP A 140 -12.11 10.65 -1.99
CA ASP A 140 -11.31 10.68 -3.20
C ASP A 140 -11.93 11.59 -4.26
N MET A 141 -11.08 12.39 -4.91
CA MET A 141 -11.38 13.05 -6.17
C MET A 141 -10.58 12.32 -7.26
N LEU A 142 -11.29 11.63 -8.12
CA LEU A 142 -10.73 10.92 -9.28
C LEU A 142 -10.75 11.85 -10.48
N GLN A 143 -9.69 11.83 -11.26
CA GLN A 143 -9.59 12.47 -12.58
C GLN A 143 -9.02 11.48 -13.57
N GLU A 144 -9.84 11.10 -14.53
CA GLU A 144 -9.51 10.20 -15.60
C GLU A 144 -9.29 10.97 -16.90
N SER A 145 -8.31 10.56 -17.70
CA SER A 145 -8.05 11.18 -18.99
C SER A 145 -7.64 10.13 -20.02
N ILE A 146 -8.07 10.32 -21.25
CA ILE A 146 -7.63 9.52 -22.41
C ILE A 146 -7.12 10.48 -23.47
N ASP A 147 -5.87 10.32 -23.87
CA ASP A 147 -5.26 11.11 -24.95
C ASP A 147 -5.29 10.36 -26.27
N GLY A 148 -6.39 10.49 -26.98
CA GLY A 148 -6.59 9.83 -28.27
C GLY A 148 -5.70 10.36 -29.39
N SER A 149 -5.10 11.54 -29.22
CA SER A 149 -4.17 12.10 -30.23
C SER A 149 -2.88 11.28 -30.39
N LYS A 150 -2.54 10.49 -29.36
CA LYS A 150 -1.39 9.57 -29.34
C LYS A 150 -1.71 8.17 -29.84
N ALA A 151 -2.98 7.88 -30.14
CA ALA A 151 -3.37 6.58 -30.65
C ALA A 151 -2.97 6.44 -32.11
N ASP A 152 -2.21 5.39 -32.44
CA ASP A 152 -1.99 4.98 -33.82
C ASP A 152 -3.20 4.14 -34.30
N LEU A 153 -4.27 4.85 -34.65
CA LEU A 153 -5.47 4.25 -35.18
C LEU A 153 -5.28 4.11 -36.71
N GLY A 154 -5.19 2.89 -37.21
CA GLY A 154 -5.16 2.64 -38.65
C GLY A 154 -6.35 3.30 -39.40
N ASN A 155 -7.44 3.59 -38.71
CA ASN A 155 -8.56 4.42 -39.15
C ASN A 155 -8.78 5.60 -38.21
N LYS A 156 -8.36 6.80 -38.58
CA LYS A 156 -8.47 8.03 -37.78
C LYS A 156 -9.91 8.50 -37.57
N SER A 157 -10.90 7.84 -38.16
CA SER A 157 -12.31 8.21 -38.08
C SER A 157 -13.14 7.23 -37.24
N ASP A 158 -12.52 6.42 -36.36
CA ASP A 158 -13.26 5.52 -35.49
C ASP A 158 -14.00 6.33 -34.43
N PRO A 159 -15.33 6.45 -34.47
CA PRO A 159 -16.11 7.20 -33.48
C PRO A 159 -16.12 6.56 -32.08
N ALA A 160 -15.66 5.31 -31.97
CA ALA A 160 -15.54 4.60 -30.70
C ALA A 160 -14.33 5.05 -29.86
N PHE A 161 -13.43 5.88 -30.44
CA PHE A 161 -12.24 6.36 -29.77
C PHE A 161 -12.10 7.88 -29.88
N PRO A 162 -11.79 8.62 -28.79
CA PRO A 162 -11.62 10.07 -28.87
C PRO A 162 -10.40 10.41 -29.73
N SER A 163 -10.54 11.38 -30.64
CA SER A 163 -9.45 11.89 -31.49
C SER A 163 -8.58 12.94 -30.79
N ALA A 164 -8.99 13.43 -29.62
CA ALA A 164 -8.32 14.44 -28.81
C ALA A 164 -8.24 14.00 -27.34
N LEU A 165 -7.56 14.81 -26.51
CA LEU A 165 -7.55 14.60 -25.07
C LEU A 165 -8.96 14.85 -24.49
N VAL A 166 -9.53 13.82 -23.88
CA VAL A 166 -10.77 13.91 -23.11
C VAL A 166 -10.48 13.61 -21.64
N ASN A 167 -11.19 14.29 -20.76
CA ASN A 167 -11.05 14.09 -19.32
C ASN A 167 -12.41 14.10 -18.63
N GLY A 168 -12.46 13.52 -17.46
CA GLY A 168 -13.61 13.51 -16.58
C GLY A 168 -13.18 13.38 -15.13
N SER A 169 -14.05 13.71 -14.21
CA SER A 169 -13.81 13.59 -12.79
C SER A 169 -15.01 13.02 -12.06
N ALA A 170 -14.74 12.35 -10.94
CA ALA A 170 -15.76 11.82 -10.06
C ALA A 170 -15.30 11.87 -8.60
N PHE A 171 -16.26 11.93 -7.70
CA PHE A 171 -16.03 11.74 -6.26
C PHE A 171 -16.19 10.28 -5.91
N ASP A 172 -15.36 9.80 -4.96
CA ASP A 172 -15.40 8.44 -4.51
C ASP A 172 -15.06 8.31 -3.03
N LEU A 173 -15.26 7.13 -2.48
CA LEU A 173 -15.04 6.82 -1.08
C LEU A 173 -14.30 5.49 -0.93
N THR A 174 -13.44 5.41 0.08
CA THR A 174 -12.75 4.20 0.50
C THR A 174 -12.93 4.01 2.00
N ILE A 175 -13.15 2.78 2.42
CA ILE A 175 -13.18 2.41 3.84
C ILE A 175 -12.07 1.40 4.13
N GLY A 176 -11.61 1.37 5.37
CA GLY A 176 -10.57 0.45 5.77
C GLY A 176 -10.65 0.06 7.23
N SER A 177 -10.01 -1.06 7.54
CA SER A 177 -9.83 -1.56 8.89
C SER A 177 -8.43 -2.14 9.05
N TYR A 178 -7.98 -2.15 10.29
CA TYR A 178 -6.67 -2.67 10.63
C TYR A 178 -6.70 -3.25 12.05
N TYR A 179 -6.07 -4.40 12.23
CA TYR A 179 -5.90 -5.07 13.50
C TYR A 179 -4.44 -5.42 13.71
N GLN A 180 -3.87 -5.01 14.85
CA GLN A 180 -2.52 -5.38 15.24
C GLN A 180 -2.49 -5.93 16.65
N ARG A 181 -1.93 -7.12 16.81
CA ARG A 181 -1.67 -7.72 18.11
C ARG A 181 -0.30 -8.37 18.11
N LYS A 182 0.60 -7.85 18.97
CA LYS A 182 2.00 -8.33 19.06
C LYS A 182 2.67 -8.34 17.68
N ALA A 183 3.00 -9.52 17.17
CA ALA A 183 3.70 -9.73 15.90
C ALA A 183 2.76 -9.77 14.68
N LEU A 184 1.46 -10.00 14.88
CA LEU A 184 0.48 -10.15 13.80
C LEU A 184 -0.14 -8.81 13.47
N ARG A 185 -0.23 -8.50 12.16
CA ARG A 185 -1.00 -7.42 11.57
C ARG A 185 -1.93 -7.98 10.51
N LEU A 186 -3.18 -7.55 10.53
CA LEU A 186 -4.19 -7.81 9.52
C LEU A 186 -4.79 -6.49 9.08
N SER A 187 -4.97 -6.30 7.80
CA SER A 187 -5.49 -5.06 7.22
C SER A 187 -6.47 -5.39 6.10
N ALA A 188 -7.54 -4.64 6.00
CA ALA A 188 -8.49 -4.76 4.90
C ALA A 188 -9.01 -3.38 4.51
N SER A 189 -9.22 -3.17 3.22
CA SER A 189 -9.86 -1.96 2.69
C SER A 189 -10.73 -2.29 1.48
N TYR A 190 -11.72 -1.45 1.26
CA TYR A 190 -12.56 -1.50 0.08
C TYR A 190 -12.57 -0.14 -0.59
N HIS A 191 -11.94 -0.08 -1.76
CA HIS A 191 -11.85 1.11 -2.59
C HIS A 191 -13.04 1.20 -3.52
N HIS A 192 -13.31 2.39 -3.99
CA HIS A 192 -14.38 2.69 -4.95
C HIS A 192 -15.76 2.24 -4.43
N LEU A 193 -16.05 2.61 -3.17
CA LEU A 193 -17.32 2.27 -2.51
C LEU A 193 -18.52 2.89 -3.23
N ALA A 194 -18.36 4.09 -3.81
CA ALA A 194 -19.38 4.75 -4.59
C ALA A 194 -19.53 4.15 -6.00
N ALA A 195 -18.55 3.34 -6.47
CA ALA A 195 -18.50 2.78 -7.82
C ALA A 195 -18.88 3.81 -8.90
N PRO A 196 -18.19 4.98 -8.96
CA PRO A 196 -18.60 6.06 -9.82
C PRO A 196 -18.40 5.71 -11.30
N THR A 197 -19.24 6.29 -12.16
CA THR A 197 -18.99 6.30 -13.60
C THR A 197 -18.44 7.65 -14.00
N VAL A 198 -17.20 7.68 -14.51
CA VAL A 198 -16.54 8.90 -14.98
C VAL A 198 -16.95 9.15 -16.44
N ARG A 199 -17.51 10.31 -16.72
CA ARG A 199 -17.81 10.73 -18.08
C ARG A 199 -16.60 11.41 -18.71
N LEU A 200 -16.11 10.84 -19.79
CA LEU A 200 -14.95 11.30 -20.55
C LEU A 200 -15.45 11.97 -21.85
N GLY A 201 -15.45 13.32 -21.85
CA GLY A 201 -16.07 14.09 -22.92
C GLY A 201 -17.58 13.89 -22.97
N GLU A 202 -18.14 13.89 -24.19
CA GLU A 202 -19.61 13.83 -24.39
C GLU A 202 -20.15 12.40 -24.53
N THR A 203 -19.32 11.44 -24.97
CA THR A 203 -19.77 10.13 -25.46
C THR A 203 -19.21 8.92 -24.73
N HIS A 204 -18.14 9.08 -23.92
CA HIS A 204 -17.47 7.95 -23.30
C HIS A 204 -17.78 7.91 -21.78
N GLU A 205 -18.07 6.72 -21.29
CA GLU A 205 -18.29 6.45 -19.86
C GLU A 205 -17.33 5.38 -19.38
N LEU A 206 -16.61 5.68 -18.29
CA LEU A 206 -15.68 4.77 -17.64
C LEU A 206 -16.25 4.38 -16.26
N PRO A 207 -16.85 3.18 -16.12
CA PRO A 207 -17.30 2.70 -14.83
C PRO A 207 -16.10 2.26 -13.99
N ILE A 208 -15.95 2.82 -12.80
CA ILE A 208 -14.93 2.44 -11.83
C ILE A 208 -15.49 1.33 -10.93
N ARG A 209 -14.79 0.22 -10.82
CA ARG A 209 -15.22 -0.94 -10.02
C ARG A 209 -14.64 -0.90 -8.62
N GLY A 210 -15.40 -1.42 -7.66
CA GLY A 210 -14.91 -1.61 -6.30
C GLY A 210 -13.77 -2.61 -6.22
N VAL A 211 -12.77 -2.32 -5.37
CA VAL A 211 -11.58 -3.17 -5.18
C VAL A 211 -11.42 -3.51 -3.71
N LEU A 212 -11.41 -4.79 -3.41
CA LEU A 212 -11.09 -5.33 -2.09
C LEU A 212 -9.59 -5.56 -1.97
N ASN A 213 -8.99 -5.02 -0.92
CA ASN A 213 -7.61 -5.25 -0.55
C ASN A 213 -7.56 -5.92 0.83
N VAL A 214 -6.79 -7.00 0.97
CA VAL A 214 -6.58 -7.69 2.25
C VAL A 214 -5.08 -7.97 2.41
N GLY A 215 -4.50 -7.42 3.47
CA GLY A 215 -3.08 -7.57 3.79
C GLY A 215 -2.86 -8.31 5.11
N THR A 216 -1.80 -9.09 5.19
CA THR A 216 -1.34 -9.71 6.43
C THR A 216 0.17 -9.64 6.54
N GLN A 217 0.66 -9.49 7.76
CA GLN A 217 2.08 -9.47 8.08
C GLN A 217 2.32 -10.12 9.43
N TYR A 218 3.43 -10.84 9.56
CA TYR A 218 3.85 -11.44 10.83
C TYR A 218 5.33 -11.20 11.09
N ASN A 219 5.69 -10.63 12.25
CA ASN A 219 7.07 -10.34 12.63
C ASN A 219 7.65 -11.51 13.42
N ILE A 220 8.54 -12.30 12.80
CA ILE A 220 9.25 -13.43 13.43
C ILE A 220 10.56 -12.90 14.02
N ARG A 221 10.63 -12.84 15.34
CA ARG A 221 11.89 -12.52 16.05
C ARG A 221 12.82 -13.73 15.97
N THR A 222 14.04 -13.51 15.54
CA THR A 222 15.08 -14.53 15.54
C THR A 222 15.81 -14.58 16.89
N SER A 223 16.82 -15.45 17.02
CA SER A 223 17.68 -15.48 18.20
C SER A 223 18.49 -14.19 18.38
N SER A 224 18.77 -13.48 17.29
CA SER A 224 19.37 -12.14 17.34
C SER A 224 18.28 -11.07 17.49
N PRO A 225 18.35 -10.20 18.50
CA PRO A 225 17.40 -9.12 18.66
C PRO A 225 17.47 -8.07 17.54
N LEU A 226 18.56 -8.07 16.76
CA LEU A 226 18.80 -7.13 15.67
C LEU A 226 18.17 -7.57 14.35
N PHE A 227 17.85 -8.88 14.23
CA PHE A 227 17.36 -9.43 12.96
C PHE A 227 15.93 -9.97 13.10
N THR A 228 15.06 -9.56 12.16
CA THR A 228 13.66 -9.98 12.11
C THR A 228 13.33 -10.49 10.71
N ILE A 229 12.61 -11.61 10.64
CA ILE A 229 12.05 -12.14 9.38
C ILE A 229 10.57 -11.79 9.34
N ILE A 230 10.11 -11.23 8.22
CA ILE A 230 8.76 -10.71 8.11
C ILE A 230 8.10 -11.27 6.84
N PRO A 231 7.43 -12.42 6.93
CA PRO A 231 6.49 -12.83 5.89
C PRO A 231 5.28 -11.90 5.86
N SER A 232 4.83 -11.57 4.66
CA SER A 232 3.61 -10.81 4.41
C SER A 232 2.91 -11.28 3.14
N ALA A 233 1.61 -11.05 3.06
CA ALA A 233 0.83 -11.34 1.87
C ALA A 233 -0.21 -10.23 1.66
N MET A 234 -0.52 -9.98 0.40
CA MET A 234 -1.52 -9.02 -0.05
C MET A 234 -2.40 -9.66 -1.11
N LEU A 235 -3.70 -9.61 -0.91
CA LEU A 235 -4.73 -9.95 -1.90
C LEU A 235 -5.38 -8.67 -2.37
N ARG A 236 -5.50 -8.48 -3.68
CA ARG A 236 -6.31 -7.45 -4.34
C ARG A 236 -7.29 -8.12 -5.28
N SER A 237 -8.55 -7.70 -5.26
CA SER A 237 -9.58 -8.24 -6.15
C SER A 237 -10.67 -7.22 -6.45
N ASP A 238 -11.06 -7.12 -7.71
CA ASP A 238 -12.25 -6.42 -8.17
C ASP A 238 -13.46 -7.36 -8.35
N PHE A 239 -13.38 -8.57 -7.74
CA PHE A 239 -14.33 -9.69 -7.85
C PHE A 239 -14.45 -10.32 -9.25
N THR A 240 -13.72 -9.79 -10.23
CA THR A 240 -13.59 -10.38 -11.57
C THR A 240 -12.21 -11.01 -11.73
N ASP A 241 -11.19 -10.31 -11.27
CA ASP A 241 -9.81 -10.79 -11.23
C ASP A 241 -9.22 -10.59 -9.83
N TYR A 242 -8.08 -11.24 -9.58
CA TYR A 242 -7.35 -11.09 -8.33
C TYR A 242 -5.84 -11.10 -8.56
N ARG A 243 -5.12 -10.42 -7.68
CA ARG A 243 -3.67 -10.49 -7.55
C ARG A 243 -3.31 -10.86 -6.11
N ILE A 244 -2.43 -11.84 -5.97
CA ILE A 244 -1.83 -12.19 -4.69
C ILE A 244 -0.36 -11.89 -4.77
N ASP A 245 0.15 -11.15 -3.81
CA ASP A 245 1.57 -10.88 -3.61
C ASP A 245 2.01 -11.54 -2.29
N VAL A 246 3.01 -12.41 -2.35
CA VAL A 246 3.61 -13.05 -1.17
C VAL A 246 5.03 -12.54 -1.03
N THR A 247 5.34 -11.91 0.10
CA THR A 247 6.64 -11.26 0.34
C THR A 247 7.34 -11.91 1.54
N LEU A 248 8.62 -12.19 1.39
CA LEU A 248 9.50 -12.56 2.48
C LEU A 248 10.60 -11.50 2.62
N ARG A 249 10.64 -10.83 3.78
CA ARG A 249 11.57 -9.75 4.07
C ARG A 249 12.43 -10.10 5.28
N GLY A 250 13.76 -9.92 5.14
CA GLY A 250 14.70 -9.86 6.24
C GLY A 250 15.00 -8.42 6.61
N GLN A 251 15.01 -8.09 7.88
CA GLN A 251 15.24 -6.75 8.40
C GLN A 251 16.30 -6.80 9.49
N TYR A 252 17.33 -5.97 9.35
CA TYR A 252 18.37 -5.74 10.34
C TYR A 252 18.22 -4.32 10.89
N SER A 253 18.08 -4.21 12.21
CA SER A 253 17.90 -2.94 12.90
C SER A 253 18.98 -2.79 13.97
N PHE A 254 19.81 -1.75 13.85
CA PHE A 254 20.85 -1.42 14.80
C PHE A 254 20.87 0.07 15.06
N GLU A 255 20.68 0.50 16.31
CA GLU A 255 20.50 1.90 16.70
C GLU A 255 19.39 2.58 15.87
N ASN A 256 19.73 3.65 15.16
CA ASN A 256 18.83 4.38 14.26
C ASN A 256 18.98 3.96 12.79
N ARG A 257 19.68 2.85 12.53
CA ARG A 257 19.90 2.33 11.17
C ARG A 257 19.03 1.12 10.94
N LEU A 258 18.36 1.12 9.81
CA LEU A 258 17.56 0.02 9.32
C LEU A 258 18.09 -0.39 7.96
N ILE A 259 18.32 -1.69 7.76
CA ILE A 259 18.59 -2.26 6.45
C ILE A 259 17.63 -3.43 6.27
N PHE A 260 17.06 -3.55 5.11
CA PHE A 260 16.17 -4.66 4.78
C PHE A 260 16.33 -5.08 3.33
N GLY A 261 15.97 -6.30 3.05
CA GLY A 261 15.86 -6.82 1.70
C GLY A 261 14.95 -8.04 1.67
N GLY A 262 14.51 -8.40 0.49
CA GLY A 262 13.60 -9.52 0.36
C GLY A 262 13.19 -9.82 -1.06
N ILE A 263 12.27 -10.76 -1.15
CA ILE A 263 11.69 -11.25 -2.39
C ILE A 263 10.18 -11.13 -2.32
N ASN A 264 9.57 -10.84 -3.44
CA ASN A 264 8.12 -10.92 -3.64
C ASN A 264 7.83 -11.90 -4.78
N TYR A 265 6.76 -12.67 -4.62
CA TYR A 265 6.26 -13.57 -5.64
C TYR A 265 4.76 -13.32 -5.83
N ALA A 266 4.38 -12.94 -7.04
CA ALA A 266 3.00 -12.87 -7.48
C ALA A 266 2.74 -14.02 -8.45
N PRO A 267 1.99 -15.07 -8.07
CA PRO A 267 1.74 -16.24 -8.89
C PRO A 267 1.24 -15.87 -10.28
N GLN A 268 1.84 -16.45 -11.31
CA GLN A 268 1.50 -16.24 -12.73
C GLN A 268 1.66 -14.79 -13.23
N ARG A 269 2.27 -13.89 -12.46
CA ARG A 269 2.48 -12.49 -12.84
C ARG A 269 3.96 -12.11 -12.81
N SER A 270 4.62 -12.26 -11.66
CA SER A 270 5.96 -11.70 -11.49
C SER A 270 6.73 -12.29 -10.31
N VAL A 271 8.04 -12.06 -10.34
CA VAL A 271 8.96 -12.22 -9.22
C VAL A 271 9.70 -10.90 -9.04
N ALA A 272 9.88 -10.47 -7.80
CA ALA A 272 10.60 -9.24 -7.52
C ALA A 272 11.64 -9.40 -6.42
N LEU A 273 12.68 -8.58 -6.51
CA LEU A 273 13.70 -8.39 -5.48
C LEU A 273 13.66 -6.93 -5.02
N PHE A 274 13.89 -6.71 -3.74
CA PHE A 274 13.96 -5.36 -3.21
C PHE A 274 14.98 -5.25 -2.08
N VAL A 275 15.50 -4.05 -1.92
CA VAL A 275 16.44 -3.67 -0.87
C VAL A 275 16.15 -2.24 -0.42
N GLY A 276 16.44 -1.94 0.83
CA GLY A 276 16.29 -0.59 1.34
C GLY A 276 16.93 -0.43 2.71
N GLY A 277 16.91 0.80 3.18
CA GLY A 277 17.46 1.14 4.47
C GLY A 277 17.22 2.60 4.86
N THR A 278 17.66 2.95 6.06
CA THR A 278 17.62 4.33 6.57
C THR A 278 18.99 4.97 6.41
N LEU A 279 19.04 6.07 5.67
CA LEU A 279 20.21 6.90 5.47
C LEU A 279 19.91 8.32 5.97
N GLN A 280 20.62 8.77 7.02
CA GLN A 280 20.45 10.12 7.61
C GLN A 280 18.98 10.47 7.97
N GLY A 281 18.22 9.50 8.45
CA GLY A 281 16.80 9.68 8.82
C GLY A 281 15.82 9.58 7.66
N ILE A 282 16.30 9.47 6.43
CA ILE A 282 15.48 9.19 5.25
C ILE A 282 15.50 7.69 4.99
N ASP A 283 14.36 7.09 4.88
CA ASP A 283 14.20 5.71 4.46
C ASP A 283 14.13 5.64 2.93
N ILE A 284 15.04 4.90 2.33
CA ILE A 284 15.12 4.72 0.87
C ILE A 284 14.98 3.23 0.57
N SER A 285 14.19 2.88 -0.42
CA SER A 285 14.10 1.53 -0.93
C SER A 285 13.98 1.49 -2.45
N TYR A 286 14.54 0.44 -3.02
CA TYR A 286 14.46 0.15 -4.45
C TYR A 286 14.01 -1.29 -4.64
N GLY A 287 13.18 -1.52 -5.64
CA GLY A 287 12.73 -2.83 -6.05
C GLY A 287 12.69 -2.98 -7.56
N TYR A 288 12.96 -4.20 -8.00
CA TYR A 288 12.81 -4.62 -9.38
C TYR A 288 11.87 -5.81 -9.46
N GLU A 289 10.82 -5.69 -10.26
CA GLU A 289 9.83 -6.74 -10.51
C GLU A 289 9.96 -7.20 -11.96
N ALA A 290 10.31 -8.48 -12.16
CA ALA A 290 10.38 -9.13 -13.45
C ALA A 290 9.07 -9.85 -13.76
N TYR A 291 8.46 -9.57 -14.91
CA TYR A 291 7.23 -10.23 -15.32
C TYR A 291 7.52 -11.65 -15.80
N THR A 292 6.80 -12.64 -15.25
CA THR A 292 6.91 -14.06 -15.66
C THR A 292 5.86 -14.47 -16.69
N SER A 293 4.91 -13.57 -16.97
CA SER A 293 3.85 -13.75 -17.98
C SER A 293 3.63 -12.46 -18.77
N GLY A 294 2.97 -12.54 -19.92
CA GLY A 294 2.67 -11.39 -20.76
C GLY A 294 3.88 -10.85 -21.48
N LEU A 295 4.41 -9.69 -21.07
CA LEU A 295 5.51 -8.99 -21.72
C LEU A 295 6.88 -9.70 -21.62
N GLY A 296 6.99 -10.72 -20.77
CA GLY A 296 8.21 -11.51 -20.58
C GLY A 296 9.24 -10.85 -19.64
N LEU A 297 10.33 -11.60 -19.34
CA LEU A 297 11.33 -11.23 -18.35
C LEU A 297 12.11 -9.93 -18.65
N GLY A 298 12.15 -9.50 -19.90
CA GLY A 298 12.85 -8.29 -20.35
C GLY A 298 12.09 -6.98 -20.05
N ALA A 299 10.79 -7.06 -19.76
CA ALA A 299 9.92 -5.92 -19.53
C ALA A 299 9.63 -5.75 -18.03
N GLY A 300 10.66 -5.46 -17.26
CA GLY A 300 10.52 -5.31 -15.82
C GLY A 300 9.96 -3.96 -15.39
N GLN A 301 9.64 -3.88 -14.10
CA GLN A 301 9.17 -2.69 -13.42
C GLN A 301 10.18 -2.29 -12.35
N HIS A 302 10.52 -1.01 -12.28
CA HIS A 302 11.36 -0.45 -11.25
C HIS A 302 10.53 0.38 -10.29
N GLU A 303 10.79 0.26 -9.01
CA GLU A 303 10.11 1.03 -7.97
C GLU A 303 11.13 1.63 -6.99
N ILE A 304 11.00 2.93 -6.73
CA ILE A 304 11.75 3.65 -5.70
C ILE A 304 10.73 4.20 -4.71
N VAL A 305 10.99 3.97 -3.41
CA VAL A 305 10.17 4.53 -2.33
C VAL A 305 11.06 5.33 -1.39
N LEU A 306 10.62 6.52 -1.04
CA LEU A 306 11.22 7.40 -0.06
C LEU A 306 10.25 7.62 1.08
N ALA A 307 10.75 7.64 2.33
CA ALA A 307 9.95 8.02 3.48
C ALA A 307 10.79 8.82 4.48
N TYR A 308 10.17 9.82 5.07
CA TYR A 308 10.77 10.64 6.10
C TYR A 308 9.78 10.86 7.25
N ARG A 309 10.28 10.77 8.50
CA ARG A 309 9.46 10.99 9.70
C ARG A 309 9.99 12.18 10.46
N LEU A 310 9.15 13.19 10.59
CA LEU A 310 9.42 14.40 11.36
C LEU A 310 8.81 14.27 12.75
N PRO A 311 9.60 14.34 13.83
CA PRO A 311 9.05 14.45 15.16
C PRO A 311 8.35 15.82 15.29
N LEU A 312 7.01 15.81 15.32
CA LEU A 312 6.23 16.99 15.63
C LEU A 312 5.89 16.94 17.12
N ASP A 313 6.43 17.90 17.87
CA ASP A 313 5.98 18.13 19.23
C ASP A 313 4.67 18.96 19.20
N LEU A 314 3.55 18.25 19.00
CA LEU A 314 2.21 18.82 19.15
C LEU A 314 1.79 18.91 20.63
N GLY A 315 2.73 18.66 21.55
CA GLY A 315 2.52 18.76 22.98
C GLY A 315 2.03 20.16 23.35
N ARG A 316 0.93 20.21 24.09
CA ARG A 316 0.52 21.42 24.79
C ARG A 316 1.74 21.97 25.52
N LYS A 317 2.28 23.10 25.09
CA LYS A 317 3.09 23.94 25.94
C LYS A 317 2.27 24.11 27.23
N GLN A 318 2.66 23.40 28.30
CA GLN A 318 2.15 23.71 29.62
C GLN A 318 2.49 25.17 29.81
N ARG A 319 1.51 26.03 29.63
CA ARG A 319 1.56 27.41 29.99
C ARG A 319 1.70 27.39 31.51
N ASN A 320 2.93 27.49 32.04
CA ASN A 320 3.19 27.76 33.43
C ASN A 320 2.57 29.13 33.74
N LEU A 321 1.29 29.11 34.08
CA LEU A 321 0.49 30.29 34.44
C LEU A 321 0.81 30.80 35.86
N HIS A 322 1.79 30.22 36.56
CA HIS A 322 2.19 30.63 37.90
C HIS A 322 3.68 30.95 37.96
N LYS A 323 4.10 32.03 37.29
CA LYS A 323 5.18 32.85 37.86
C LYS A 323 4.52 33.87 38.79
N SER A 324 4.36 33.46 40.03
CA SER A 324 4.10 34.38 41.11
C SER A 324 5.30 35.34 41.23
N VAL A 325 5.11 36.56 40.79
CA VAL A 325 6.04 37.65 41.05
C VAL A 325 5.74 38.09 42.50
N ARG A 326 6.49 37.54 43.45
CA ARG A 326 6.55 38.18 44.78
C ARG A 326 7.46 39.40 44.66
N TRP A 327 6.87 40.58 44.79
CA TRP A 327 7.58 41.80 45.09
C TRP A 327 7.88 41.79 46.56
N LEU A 328 9.15 41.86 46.93
CA LEU A 328 9.62 42.31 48.23
C LEU A 328 9.95 43.79 48.14
#